data_41fe7f37ecceae61fe3f16c3d430e2b0
#
_entry.id   41fe7f37ecceae61fe3f16c3d430e2b0
#
_cell.length_a   1.000
_cell.length_b   1.000
_cell.length_c   1.000
_cell.angle_alpha   90.00
_cell.angle_beta   90.00
_cell.angle_gamma   90.00
#
_symmetry.space_group_name_H-M   'P 1'
#
loop_
_entity.id
_entity.type
_entity.pdbx_description
1 polymer ?
#
loop_
_entity_poly.entity_id
_entity_poly.type
_entity_poly.pdbx_seq_one_letter_code
_entity_poly.pdbx_strand_id
1 'polypeptide(L)'
;MEDNKIDINSLIGFFLIGFIFIGWLWLNPPPPGQENVNSEITSTINVKTESDNEELADVLSQSTVAKNENENINSLTSTKSVDDKKIKFETSKFLIEFSAIGGQISSLKLKEHLNYLGNYVSLINANNSTLDLDFITNTGKLFNTKNQFFVPTLTENGSEKIVQMKLTVSDDVFLKYTYTFNDDDYLINLDVKSNGFKNILDTSKDYNLVWELDAIRNSKSIDYENRYSYLTYYHDDDKIDYLAISGEDEDDEESVNWISYKQHFFSSVLIPQNIPFKSVSFKSENLVEDNSIDTLNLKKFTSKIPFDYINNEFDNSFNFYFGPNQFSQLKSYEIGLEESVDFGWGIFGFINKNIFVPLYKFLSEIFPFGIAIIFMTIIVRICMAPLLYKSYLSQAKMKILRPEINEINKKFKDNAMKRQQETMAFYRKAGASPMSGCLPGMLQIPVFYALFMFFPSAFDLRQKSFLWAEDLSAYDSILDFGFYIPLYGDHVSLFPILASISIFFYMKMTTGQQMASQPPPQEGMPDMTKMMKYMIYFAPIMMMVFFNNYSSGLSLYYFISNLLSIAVMYTIKNFILDEQKIREQIQFNKSQPVKPPSRFQRRMQAVMEEAERQKKNR
;
A
#
# COMPACT_ATOMS: atom_id res chain seq x y z
N MET A 1 4.55 19.63 51.16
CA MET A 1 4.77 19.67 49.70
C MET A 1 5.48 18.39 49.36
N GLU A 2 4.74 17.34 49.00
CA GLU A 2 5.33 16.07 48.53
C GLU A 2 5.69 16.22 47.07
N ASP A 3 6.98 16.06 46.79
CA ASP A 3 7.52 15.99 45.44
C ASP A 3 6.90 14.81 44.69
N ASN A 4 5.93 15.10 43.82
CA ASN A 4 5.39 14.15 42.85
C ASN A 4 6.48 13.84 41.81
N LYS A 5 7.37 12.91 42.16
CA LYS A 5 8.30 12.31 41.16
C LYS A 5 7.46 11.67 40.07
N ILE A 6 7.68 12.10 38.85
CA ILE A 6 7.15 11.47 37.65
C ILE A 6 7.67 10.04 37.64
N ASP A 7 6.79 9.05 37.57
CA ASP A 7 7.21 7.66 37.35
C ASP A 7 7.72 7.54 35.90
N ILE A 8 9.03 7.73 35.80
CA ILE A 8 9.78 7.66 34.54
C ILE A 8 9.54 6.31 33.85
N ASN A 9 9.33 5.22 34.60
CA ASN A 9 9.10 3.89 34.04
C ASN A 9 7.74 3.80 33.34
N SER A 10 6.69 4.41 33.89
CA SER A 10 5.37 4.47 33.24
C SER A 10 5.39 5.33 31.99
N LEU A 11 6.19 6.39 32.00
CA LEU A 11 6.37 7.27 30.85
C LEU A 11 7.17 6.56 29.74
N ILE A 12 8.28 5.91 30.10
CA ILE A 12 9.09 5.08 29.19
C ILE A 12 8.25 3.93 28.63
N GLY A 13 7.45 3.26 29.46
CA GLY A 13 6.55 2.19 29.02
C GLY A 13 5.53 2.65 28.00
N PHE A 14 4.94 3.84 28.20
CA PHE A 14 3.99 4.42 27.24
C PHE A 14 4.66 4.80 25.91
N PHE A 15 5.83 5.42 25.97
CA PHE A 15 6.61 5.74 24.77
C PHE A 15 7.07 4.46 24.07
N LEU A 16 7.49 3.44 24.80
CA LEU A 16 7.89 2.15 24.25
C LEU A 16 6.71 1.47 23.52
N ILE A 17 5.51 1.50 24.09
CA ILE A 17 4.29 0.99 23.45
C ILE A 17 3.97 1.80 22.18
N GLY A 18 4.09 3.13 22.24
CA GLY A 18 3.93 3.99 21.06
C GLY A 18 4.97 3.70 19.98
N PHE A 19 6.24 3.55 20.35
CA PHE A 19 7.32 3.19 19.44
C PHE A 19 7.17 1.77 18.89
N ILE A 20 6.77 0.80 19.72
CA ILE A 20 6.48 -0.57 19.27
C ILE A 20 5.30 -0.57 18.31
N PHE A 21 4.25 0.20 18.57
CA PHE A 21 3.08 0.29 17.69
C PHE A 21 3.43 0.98 16.35
N ILE A 22 4.21 2.06 16.39
CA ILE A 22 4.71 2.74 15.19
C ILE A 22 5.73 1.85 14.46
N GLY A 23 6.64 1.20 15.19
CA GLY A 23 7.58 0.24 14.64
C GLY A 23 6.88 -0.99 14.05
N TRP A 24 5.83 -1.46 14.69
CA TRP A 24 5.00 -2.56 14.18
C TRP A 24 4.25 -2.16 12.90
N LEU A 25 3.67 -0.95 12.84
CA LEU A 25 3.06 -0.40 11.62
C LEU A 25 4.09 -0.19 10.50
N TRP A 26 5.33 0.07 10.86
CA TRP A 26 6.42 0.30 9.91
C TRP A 26 7.03 -1.01 9.40
N LEU A 27 7.15 -2.01 10.28
CA LEU A 27 7.66 -3.35 9.95
C LEU A 27 6.59 -4.29 9.38
N ASN A 28 5.30 -4.00 9.66
CA ASN A 28 4.16 -4.74 9.14
C ASN A 28 3.18 -3.73 8.54
N PRO A 29 3.45 -3.19 7.35
CA PRO A 29 2.43 -2.46 6.63
C PRO A 29 1.22 -3.40 6.47
N PRO A 30 -0.01 -2.93 6.71
CA PRO A 30 -1.19 -3.78 6.62
C PRO A 30 -1.26 -4.39 5.22
N PRO A 31 -1.50 -5.70 5.15
CA PRO A 31 -1.64 -6.39 3.88
C PRO A 31 -2.81 -5.81 3.08
N PRO A 32 -2.71 -5.69 1.75
CA PRO A 32 -3.88 -5.51 0.93
C PRO A 32 -4.75 -6.76 1.10
N GLY A 33 -5.93 -6.55 1.65
CA GLY A 33 -7.08 -7.44 1.76
C GLY A 33 -6.83 -8.93 2.07
N GLN A 34 -6.73 -9.28 3.35
CA GLN A 34 -6.97 -10.67 3.77
C GLN A 34 -8.23 -10.77 4.62
N GLU A 35 -9.19 -11.56 4.18
CA GLU A 35 -10.25 -12.07 5.03
C GLU A 35 -9.70 -13.18 5.94
N ASN A 36 -10.10 -13.12 7.21
CA ASN A 36 -9.68 -14.02 8.28
C ASN A 36 -9.88 -15.50 7.94
N VAL A 37 -8.81 -16.27 7.90
CA VAL A 37 -8.86 -17.71 8.16
C VAL A 37 -8.00 -18.01 9.38
N ASN A 38 -8.68 -18.26 10.52
CA ASN A 38 -8.08 -18.89 11.69
C ASN A 38 -7.70 -20.32 11.36
N SER A 39 -6.44 -20.67 11.45
CA SER A 39 -6.04 -22.03 11.84
C SER A 39 -4.65 -22.02 12.46
N GLU A 40 -4.64 -22.34 13.75
CA GLU A 40 -3.46 -22.79 14.50
C GLU A 40 -2.88 -24.06 13.85
N ILE A 41 -1.61 -24.07 13.53
CA ILE A 41 -0.80 -25.29 13.68
C ILE A 41 0.66 -24.89 13.99
N THR A 42 1.05 -25.17 15.21
CA THR A 42 2.45 -25.19 15.68
C THR A 42 3.11 -26.48 15.21
N SER A 43 4.24 -26.40 14.51
CA SER A 43 5.23 -27.48 14.58
C SER A 43 6.63 -27.00 14.19
N THR A 44 7.48 -27.02 15.18
CA THR A 44 8.93 -26.92 15.14
C THR A 44 9.56 -28.06 14.35
N ILE A 45 10.43 -27.75 13.39
CA ILE A 45 11.47 -28.69 12.94
C ILE A 45 12.79 -27.94 12.78
N ASN A 46 13.74 -28.34 13.61
CA ASN A 46 15.17 -28.06 13.47
C ASN A 46 15.75 -28.87 12.32
N VAL A 47 16.51 -28.29 11.42
CA VAL A 47 17.47 -29.01 10.59
C VAL A 47 18.80 -28.27 10.52
N LYS A 48 19.80 -29.08 10.78
CA LYS A 48 21.24 -28.83 10.83
C LYS A 48 21.83 -28.43 9.48
N THR A 49 22.74 -27.49 9.54
CA THR A 49 23.77 -27.19 8.54
C THR A 49 24.74 -28.34 8.40
N GLU A 50 25.04 -28.76 7.19
CA GLU A 50 26.35 -29.33 6.85
C GLU A 50 26.70 -28.99 5.39
N SER A 51 27.89 -28.44 5.26
CA SER A 51 28.63 -28.13 4.04
C SER A 51 29.14 -29.40 3.39
N ASP A 52 29.11 -29.48 2.06
CA ASP A 52 30.19 -30.07 1.30
C ASP A 52 30.27 -29.53 -0.11
N ASN A 53 31.44 -28.95 -0.38
CA ASN A 53 31.91 -28.51 -1.67
C ASN A 53 32.64 -29.66 -2.38
N GLU A 54 32.70 -29.48 -3.73
CA GLU A 54 33.67 -30.05 -4.66
C GLU A 54 33.48 -31.50 -5.16
N GLU A 55 33.59 -31.53 -6.48
CA GLU A 55 33.81 -32.60 -7.45
C GLU A 55 32.63 -32.95 -8.36
N LEU A 56 32.59 -32.28 -9.50
CA LEU A 56 32.17 -32.89 -10.79
C LEU A 56 32.60 -32.07 -12.00
N ALA A 57 33.91 -31.87 -12.13
CA ALA A 57 34.52 -31.48 -13.39
C ALA A 57 35.49 -32.61 -13.77
N ASP A 58 34.98 -33.63 -14.43
CA ASP A 58 35.76 -34.48 -15.34
C ASP A 58 35.02 -35.79 -15.67
N VAL A 59 34.04 -35.75 -16.56
CA VAL A 59 33.67 -36.91 -17.41
C VAL A 59 32.85 -36.41 -18.62
N LEU A 60 33.50 -35.86 -19.64
CA LEU A 60 32.95 -35.76 -20.98
C LEU A 60 34.09 -35.68 -22.01
N SER A 61 34.79 -36.81 -22.18
CA SER A 61 35.51 -37.08 -23.41
C SER A 61 35.26 -38.54 -23.80
N GLN A 62 34.79 -38.70 -25.00
CA GLN A 62 34.65 -39.92 -25.81
C GLN A 62 33.28 -40.59 -25.82
N SER A 63 32.52 -40.25 -26.88
CA SER A 63 32.07 -41.28 -27.82
C SER A 63 31.63 -40.67 -29.13
N THR A 64 32.26 -41.13 -30.19
CA THR A 64 32.08 -40.79 -31.61
C THR A 64 30.89 -41.56 -32.21
N VAL A 65 30.28 -40.89 -33.23
CA VAL A 65 29.53 -41.44 -34.36
C VAL A 65 28.01 -41.59 -34.21
N ALA A 66 27.29 -40.55 -34.64
CA ALA A 66 26.12 -40.68 -35.51
C ALA A 66 26.02 -39.40 -36.36
N LYS A 67 26.45 -39.48 -37.57
CA LYS A 67 26.26 -38.46 -38.63
C LYS A 67 24.84 -38.59 -39.17
N ASN A 68 24.14 -37.47 -39.26
CA ASN A 68 23.11 -37.07 -40.23
C ASN A 68 21.81 -36.46 -39.69
N GLU A 69 21.63 -36.22 -38.39
CA GLU A 69 20.48 -35.40 -37.90
C GLU A 69 20.91 -34.12 -37.14
N ASN A 70 22.21 -33.93 -36.97
CA ASN A 70 22.79 -32.83 -36.17
C ASN A 70 22.93 -31.49 -36.91
N GLU A 71 22.67 -31.40 -38.21
CA GLU A 71 22.85 -30.15 -38.96
C GLU A 71 21.79 -29.07 -38.64
N ASN A 72 20.55 -29.49 -38.34
CA ASN A 72 19.45 -28.57 -38.07
C ASN A 72 19.53 -27.94 -36.64
N ILE A 73 20.09 -28.66 -35.67
CA ILE A 73 20.23 -28.16 -34.30
C ILE A 73 21.45 -27.28 -34.13
N ASN A 74 22.51 -27.51 -34.92
CA ASN A 74 23.69 -26.65 -34.91
C ASN A 74 23.45 -25.28 -35.58
N SER A 75 22.39 -25.14 -36.40
CA SER A 75 21.96 -23.85 -36.94
C SER A 75 21.34 -22.92 -35.89
N LEU A 76 20.69 -23.49 -34.82
CA LEU A 76 20.17 -22.73 -33.67
C LEU A 76 21.28 -22.09 -32.80
N THR A 77 22.51 -22.59 -32.87
CA THR A 77 23.63 -22.15 -32.03
C THR A 77 24.69 -21.35 -32.74
N SER A 78 24.52 -21.03 -34.04
CA SER A 78 25.45 -20.17 -34.75
C SER A 78 25.27 -18.71 -34.40
N THR A 79 25.78 -18.30 -33.25
CA THR A 79 26.07 -16.89 -32.91
C THR A 79 27.14 -16.37 -33.85
N LYS A 80 26.79 -16.03 -35.09
CA LYS A 80 27.54 -15.00 -35.79
C LYS A 80 27.38 -13.73 -34.99
N SER A 81 28.41 -12.93 -34.84
CA SER A 81 28.33 -11.55 -34.32
C SER A 81 27.39 -10.74 -35.20
N VAL A 82 26.09 -10.86 -34.93
CA VAL A 82 25.07 -10.10 -35.64
C VAL A 82 24.86 -8.85 -34.79
N ASP A 83 25.04 -7.68 -35.39
CA ASP A 83 24.68 -6.42 -34.78
C ASP A 83 23.21 -6.50 -34.39
N ASP A 84 22.87 -6.15 -33.13
CA ASP A 84 21.51 -6.13 -32.63
C ASP A 84 20.67 -5.16 -33.47
N LYS A 85 19.87 -5.69 -34.39
CA LYS A 85 18.99 -4.90 -35.23
C LYS A 85 17.82 -4.40 -34.42
N LYS A 86 17.82 -3.13 -34.05
CA LYS A 86 16.77 -2.48 -33.27
C LYS A 86 15.68 -1.92 -34.17
N ILE A 87 14.41 -2.20 -33.80
CA ILE A 87 13.24 -1.52 -34.37
C ILE A 87 12.74 -0.50 -33.36
N LYS A 88 12.50 0.72 -33.82
CA LYS A 88 11.94 1.83 -33.03
C LYS A 88 10.69 2.34 -33.70
N PHE A 89 9.65 2.54 -32.91
CA PHE A 89 8.44 3.22 -33.32
C PHE A 89 7.75 3.87 -32.12
N GLU A 90 6.71 4.64 -32.37
CA GLU A 90 5.91 5.28 -31.32
C GLU A 90 4.43 5.09 -31.56
N THR A 91 3.67 5.07 -30.47
CA THR A 91 2.21 5.19 -30.44
C THR A 91 1.84 6.49 -29.73
N SER A 92 0.56 6.77 -29.53
CA SER A 92 0.15 7.90 -28.68
C SER A 92 0.61 7.72 -27.22
N LYS A 93 0.69 6.48 -26.72
CA LYS A 93 1.07 6.14 -25.34
C LYS A 93 2.54 5.85 -25.14
N PHE A 94 3.22 5.28 -26.14
CA PHE A 94 4.54 4.67 -25.99
C PHE A 94 5.60 5.22 -26.93
N LEU A 95 6.86 5.23 -26.43
CA LEU A 95 8.08 5.13 -27.23
C LEU A 95 8.66 3.74 -27.02
N ILE A 96 8.81 2.97 -28.09
CA ILE A 96 9.17 1.54 -28.01
C ILE A 96 10.39 1.25 -28.87
N GLU A 97 11.25 0.39 -28.32
CA GLU A 97 12.39 -0.18 -29.03
C GLU A 97 12.41 -1.70 -28.82
N PHE A 98 12.55 -2.45 -29.89
CA PHE A 98 12.73 -3.90 -29.87
C PHE A 98 14.18 -4.26 -30.16
N SER A 99 14.66 -5.32 -29.50
CA SER A 99 15.93 -6.00 -29.80
C SER A 99 15.65 -7.23 -30.66
N ALA A 100 16.43 -7.42 -31.69
CA ALA A 100 16.43 -8.65 -32.47
C ALA A 100 17.02 -9.83 -31.68
N ILE A 101 17.86 -9.56 -30.68
CA ILE A 101 18.32 -10.57 -29.72
C ILE A 101 17.21 -10.80 -28.70
N GLY A 102 16.76 -12.03 -28.56
CA GLY A 102 15.62 -12.41 -27.71
C GLY A 102 14.25 -12.12 -28.32
N GLY A 103 14.15 -11.30 -29.38
CA GLY A 103 12.86 -10.95 -30.00
C GLY A 103 11.91 -10.19 -29.07
N GLN A 104 12.43 -9.38 -28.14
CA GLN A 104 11.71 -8.78 -27.03
C GLN A 104 11.76 -7.25 -27.04
N ILE A 105 10.90 -6.63 -26.26
CA ILE A 105 10.93 -5.18 -26.01
C ILE A 105 12.19 -4.86 -25.22
N SER A 106 13.07 -4.03 -25.76
CA SER A 106 14.32 -3.59 -25.12
C SER A 106 14.21 -2.20 -24.48
N SER A 107 13.20 -1.40 -24.86
CA SER A 107 12.90 -0.13 -24.22
C SER A 107 11.41 0.20 -24.38
N LEU A 108 10.77 0.60 -23.30
CA LEU A 108 9.40 1.08 -23.29
C LEU A 108 9.27 2.28 -22.36
N LYS A 109 8.85 3.41 -22.93
CA LYS A 109 8.64 4.66 -22.21
C LYS A 109 7.22 5.17 -22.43
N LEU A 110 6.61 5.71 -21.36
CA LEU A 110 5.28 6.29 -21.37
C LEU A 110 5.33 7.77 -21.75
N LYS A 111 4.75 8.15 -22.90
CA LYS A 111 4.82 9.53 -23.42
C LYS A 111 4.02 10.55 -22.61
N GLU A 112 2.97 10.13 -21.93
CA GLU A 112 2.08 11.01 -21.18
C GLU A 112 2.56 11.24 -19.74
N HIS A 113 3.63 10.55 -19.31
CA HIS A 113 4.05 10.56 -17.91
C HIS A 113 5.55 10.85 -17.80
N LEU A 114 5.89 11.79 -16.91
CA LEU A 114 7.29 12.15 -16.62
C LEU A 114 7.71 11.51 -15.27
N ASN A 115 8.98 11.16 -15.15
CA ASN A 115 9.59 10.78 -13.88
C ASN A 115 10.00 12.02 -13.07
N TYR A 116 10.57 11.83 -11.89
CA TYR A 116 11.00 12.92 -11.00
C TYR A 116 12.15 13.80 -11.57
N LEU A 117 12.83 13.35 -12.62
CA LEU A 117 13.86 14.11 -13.34
C LEU A 117 13.30 14.88 -14.54
N GLY A 118 12.01 14.80 -14.83
CA GLY A 118 11.37 15.41 -16.00
C GLY A 118 11.54 14.65 -17.31
N ASN A 119 12.09 13.41 -17.28
CA ASN A 119 12.14 12.51 -18.42
C ASN A 119 10.88 11.65 -18.49
N TYR A 120 10.58 11.08 -19.66
CA TYR A 120 9.51 10.09 -19.78
C TYR A 120 9.72 8.92 -18.81
N VAL A 121 8.64 8.48 -18.17
CA VAL A 121 8.66 7.28 -17.32
C VAL A 121 9.11 6.09 -18.15
N SER A 122 10.14 5.40 -17.71
CA SER A 122 10.67 4.19 -18.34
C SER A 122 10.31 2.98 -17.49
N LEU A 123 9.60 2.01 -18.07
CA LEU A 123 9.30 0.74 -17.42
C LEU A 123 10.28 -0.35 -17.87
N ILE A 124 10.66 -0.30 -19.13
CA ILE A 124 11.69 -1.18 -19.70
C ILE A 124 12.82 -0.32 -20.28
N ASN A 125 14.06 -0.69 -19.98
CA ASN A 125 15.27 -0.18 -20.62
C ASN A 125 16.17 -1.36 -21.06
N ALA A 126 17.26 -1.07 -21.73
CA ALA A 126 18.06 -2.07 -22.46
C ALA A 126 18.52 -3.30 -21.63
N ASN A 127 18.51 -3.23 -20.28
CA ASN A 127 19.09 -4.29 -19.44
C ASN A 127 18.23 -4.68 -18.22
N ASN A 128 17.05 -4.10 -18.06
CA ASN A 128 16.26 -4.35 -16.84
C ASN A 128 15.14 -5.36 -17.00
N SER A 129 14.87 -5.87 -18.20
CA SER A 129 13.81 -6.85 -18.44
C SER A 129 14.26 -7.95 -19.37
N THR A 130 13.81 -9.17 -19.08
CA THR A 130 14.03 -10.35 -19.91
C THR A 130 12.73 -11.15 -20.02
N LEU A 131 12.39 -11.52 -21.26
CA LEU A 131 11.33 -12.49 -21.55
C LEU A 131 11.98 -13.66 -22.28
N ASP A 132 12.06 -14.81 -21.62
CA ASP A 132 12.80 -15.98 -22.10
C ASP A 132 11.90 -17.21 -22.12
N LEU A 133 11.83 -17.90 -23.26
CA LEU A 133 11.18 -19.19 -23.36
C LEU A 133 12.24 -20.27 -23.27
N ASP A 134 12.21 -21.02 -22.17
CA ASP A 134 13.10 -22.13 -21.88
C ASP A 134 12.48 -23.44 -22.29
N PHE A 135 13.18 -24.22 -23.12
CA PHE A 135 12.74 -25.58 -23.46
C PHE A 135 13.91 -26.55 -23.67
N ILE A 136 13.65 -27.82 -23.49
CA ILE A 136 14.61 -28.90 -23.69
C ILE A 136 14.31 -29.57 -25.03
N THR A 137 15.34 -29.70 -25.86
CA THR A 137 15.23 -30.38 -27.15
C THR A 137 15.26 -31.89 -26.97
N ASN A 138 14.76 -32.64 -27.97
CA ASN A 138 14.81 -34.09 -28.01
C ASN A 138 16.23 -34.71 -27.93
N THR A 139 17.26 -33.86 -28.11
CA THR A 139 18.67 -34.23 -27.91
C THR A 139 19.16 -33.97 -26.47
N GLY A 140 18.27 -33.52 -25.56
CA GLY A 140 18.58 -33.23 -24.17
C GLY A 140 19.27 -31.88 -23.95
N LYS A 141 19.35 -31.00 -24.97
CA LYS A 141 19.98 -29.70 -24.87
C LYS A 141 18.96 -28.64 -24.41
N LEU A 142 19.31 -27.87 -23.38
CA LEU A 142 18.55 -26.69 -22.96
C LEU A 142 18.71 -25.57 -24.00
N PHE A 143 17.61 -24.99 -24.41
CA PHE A 143 17.54 -23.88 -25.35
C PHE A 143 16.81 -22.70 -24.69
N ASN A 144 17.40 -21.51 -24.81
CA ASN A 144 16.89 -20.25 -24.28
C ASN A 144 16.69 -19.27 -25.42
N THR A 145 15.56 -18.66 -25.52
CA THR A 145 15.24 -17.70 -26.60
C THR A 145 15.92 -16.36 -26.39
N LYS A 146 16.24 -15.94 -25.17
CA LYS A 146 16.83 -14.63 -24.85
C LYS A 146 18.13 -14.33 -25.56
N ASN A 147 18.89 -15.35 -25.95
CA ASN A 147 20.18 -15.22 -26.64
C ASN A 147 20.08 -15.50 -28.14
N GLN A 148 18.88 -15.71 -28.68
CA GLN A 148 18.70 -16.05 -30.10
C GLN A 148 18.40 -14.80 -30.93
N PHE A 149 18.78 -14.85 -32.20
CA PHE A 149 18.53 -13.77 -33.14
C PHE A 149 17.18 -13.99 -33.85
N PHE A 150 16.27 -13.05 -33.67
CA PHE A 150 14.98 -12.99 -34.36
C PHE A 150 15.07 -11.98 -35.52
N VAL A 151 14.47 -12.33 -36.64
CA VAL A 151 14.32 -11.40 -37.76
C VAL A 151 13.08 -10.55 -37.55
N PRO A 152 13.24 -9.21 -37.33
CA PRO A 152 12.12 -8.35 -37.05
C PRO A 152 11.43 -7.84 -38.32
N THR A 153 10.09 -7.72 -38.27
CA THR A 153 9.29 -7.06 -39.33
C THR A 153 8.25 -6.17 -38.67
N LEU A 154 8.16 -4.91 -39.11
CA LEU A 154 7.12 -3.96 -38.66
C LEU A 154 6.09 -3.78 -39.78
N THR A 155 4.82 -3.87 -39.43
CA THR A 155 3.67 -3.60 -40.29
C THR A 155 2.77 -2.56 -39.61
N GLU A 156 2.35 -1.55 -40.35
CA GLU A 156 1.45 -0.50 -39.85
C GLU A 156 0.14 -0.55 -40.62
N ASN A 157 -0.98 -0.74 -39.92
CA ASN A 157 -2.33 -0.81 -40.48
C ASN A 157 -3.23 0.22 -39.77
N GLY A 158 -3.20 1.45 -40.21
CA GLY A 158 -3.97 2.54 -39.60
C GLY A 158 -3.53 2.82 -38.15
N SER A 159 -4.42 2.59 -37.16
CA SER A 159 -4.13 2.77 -35.73
C SER A 159 -3.42 1.56 -35.10
N GLU A 160 -3.29 0.44 -35.82
CA GLU A 160 -2.68 -0.79 -35.33
C GLU A 160 -1.25 -0.93 -35.87
N LYS A 161 -0.32 -1.25 -34.97
CA LYS A 161 1.07 -1.53 -35.31
C LYS A 161 1.42 -2.94 -34.89
N ILE A 162 1.99 -3.72 -35.80
CA ILE A 162 2.32 -5.12 -35.61
C ILE A 162 3.81 -5.32 -35.80
N VAL A 163 4.49 -5.80 -34.75
CA VAL A 163 5.89 -6.21 -34.80
C VAL A 163 5.95 -7.73 -34.76
N GLN A 164 6.49 -8.34 -35.81
CA GLN A 164 6.75 -9.77 -35.85
C GLN A 164 8.24 -10.04 -35.67
N MET A 165 8.57 -10.89 -34.72
CA MET A 165 9.91 -11.37 -34.41
C MET A 165 9.96 -12.87 -34.78
N LYS A 166 10.69 -13.24 -35.81
CA LYS A 166 10.77 -14.61 -36.33
C LYS A 166 12.15 -15.22 -36.12
N LEU A 167 12.23 -16.25 -35.29
CA LEU A 167 13.38 -17.13 -35.16
C LEU A 167 13.21 -18.30 -36.13
N THR A 168 14.07 -18.39 -37.15
CA THR A 168 13.99 -19.43 -38.18
C THR A 168 15.08 -20.47 -37.93
N VAL A 169 14.67 -21.75 -37.84
CA VAL A 169 15.57 -22.90 -37.71
C VAL A 169 15.82 -23.53 -39.09
N SER A 170 14.77 -23.67 -39.89
CA SER A 170 14.79 -24.07 -41.31
C SER A 170 13.58 -23.46 -42.01
N ASP A 171 13.42 -23.70 -43.32
CA ASP A 171 12.37 -23.07 -44.13
C ASP A 171 10.97 -23.25 -43.52
N ASP A 172 10.66 -24.46 -42.99
CA ASP A 172 9.37 -24.81 -42.40
C ASP A 172 9.38 -24.86 -40.86
N VAL A 173 10.51 -24.58 -40.19
CA VAL A 173 10.67 -24.67 -38.74
C VAL A 173 11.02 -23.30 -38.17
N PHE A 174 10.08 -22.74 -37.44
CA PHE A 174 10.27 -21.40 -36.86
C PHE A 174 9.49 -21.19 -35.56
N LEU A 175 9.97 -20.26 -34.74
CA LEU A 175 9.26 -19.66 -33.61
C LEU A 175 9.00 -18.18 -33.93
N LYS A 176 7.78 -17.72 -33.71
CA LYS A 176 7.35 -16.36 -34.03
C LYS A 176 6.64 -15.71 -32.85
N TYR A 177 7.13 -14.55 -32.45
CA TYR A 177 6.45 -13.62 -31.53
C TYR A 177 5.79 -12.54 -32.38
N THR A 178 4.51 -12.27 -32.14
CA THR A 178 3.75 -11.20 -32.79
C THR A 178 3.22 -10.26 -31.74
N TYR A 179 3.76 -9.06 -31.71
CA TYR A 179 3.32 -7.99 -30.81
C TYR A 179 2.37 -7.07 -31.58
N THR A 180 1.17 -6.88 -31.04
CA THR A 180 0.15 -5.99 -31.62
C THR A 180 -0.15 -4.85 -30.68
N PHE A 181 -0.06 -3.63 -31.20
CA PHE A 181 -0.27 -2.37 -30.49
C PHE A 181 -1.45 -1.62 -31.06
N ASN A 182 -2.36 -1.19 -30.19
CA ASN A 182 -3.38 -0.20 -30.52
C ASN A 182 -2.85 1.21 -30.15
N ASP A 183 -3.06 2.20 -31.00
CA ASP A 183 -2.41 3.50 -30.83
C ASP A 183 -2.76 4.19 -29.49
N ASP A 184 -4.00 4.08 -29.01
CA ASP A 184 -4.48 4.77 -27.78
C ASP A 184 -4.72 3.82 -26.60
N ASP A 185 -3.97 2.72 -26.50
CA ASP A 185 -4.13 1.75 -25.41
C ASP A 185 -2.79 1.46 -24.72
N TYR A 186 -2.86 1.09 -23.45
CA TYR A 186 -1.72 0.60 -22.65
C TYR A 186 -1.57 -0.93 -22.71
N LEU A 187 -2.49 -1.64 -23.40
CA LEU A 187 -2.39 -3.07 -23.63
C LEU A 187 -1.60 -3.36 -24.92
N ILE A 188 -0.74 -4.35 -24.82
CA ILE A 188 0.06 -4.88 -25.93
C ILE A 188 -0.24 -6.37 -26.02
N ASN A 189 -0.81 -6.82 -27.15
CA ASN A 189 -0.98 -8.25 -27.36
C ASN A 189 0.32 -8.91 -27.78
N LEU A 190 0.60 -10.12 -27.25
CA LEU A 190 1.70 -10.98 -27.63
C LEU A 190 1.19 -12.37 -27.99
N ASP A 191 1.29 -12.75 -29.25
CA ASP A 191 1.09 -14.11 -29.72
C ASP A 191 2.42 -14.82 -29.91
N VAL A 192 2.57 -16.01 -29.32
CA VAL A 192 3.75 -16.86 -29.45
C VAL A 192 3.33 -18.13 -30.18
N LYS A 193 3.83 -18.28 -31.42
CA LYS A 193 3.49 -19.42 -32.28
C LYS A 193 4.73 -20.09 -32.82
N SER A 194 4.75 -21.43 -32.81
CA SER A 194 5.77 -22.22 -33.47
C SER A 194 5.21 -22.97 -34.68
N ASN A 195 6.07 -23.43 -35.56
CA ASN A 195 5.78 -24.37 -36.61
C ASN A 195 6.95 -25.33 -36.78
N GLY A 196 6.67 -26.63 -36.85
CA GLY A 196 7.67 -27.69 -37.04
C GLY A 196 8.45 -28.04 -35.77
N PHE A 197 8.06 -27.54 -34.60
CA PHE A 197 8.70 -27.82 -33.31
C PHE A 197 8.44 -29.22 -32.77
N LYS A 198 7.47 -29.93 -33.33
CA LYS A 198 7.15 -31.31 -33.00
C LYS A 198 8.33 -32.28 -32.97
N ASN A 199 9.30 -32.08 -33.87
CA ASN A 199 10.51 -32.88 -33.98
C ASN A 199 11.67 -32.35 -33.15
N ILE A 200 11.52 -31.20 -32.52
CA ILE A 200 12.58 -30.52 -31.75
C ILE A 200 12.38 -30.69 -30.26
N LEU A 201 11.11 -30.61 -29.78
CA LEU A 201 10.77 -30.60 -28.38
C LEU A 201 10.85 -32.00 -27.73
N ASP A 202 11.39 -32.08 -26.53
CA ASP A 202 11.27 -33.25 -25.66
C ASP A 202 9.95 -33.17 -24.88
N THR A 203 8.91 -33.78 -25.41
CA THR A 203 7.55 -33.74 -24.85
C THR A 203 7.39 -34.40 -23.46
N SER A 204 8.45 -34.98 -22.93
CA SER A 204 8.48 -35.49 -21.56
C SER A 204 8.86 -34.45 -20.52
N LYS A 205 9.18 -33.23 -20.92
CA LYS A 205 9.64 -32.14 -20.09
C LYS A 205 8.65 -30.98 -20.09
N ASP A 206 8.66 -30.23 -19.00
CA ASP A 206 7.91 -28.97 -18.88
C ASP A 206 8.70 -27.83 -19.51
N TYR A 207 8.00 -26.90 -20.11
CA TYR A 207 8.54 -25.68 -20.71
C TYR A 207 8.08 -24.48 -19.90
N ASN A 208 8.92 -23.46 -19.81
CA ASN A 208 8.61 -22.30 -19.00
C ASN A 208 8.88 -21.00 -19.79
N LEU A 209 7.94 -20.08 -19.66
CA LEU A 209 8.17 -18.67 -19.96
C LEU A 209 8.70 -18.01 -18.69
N VAL A 210 9.92 -17.51 -18.74
CA VAL A 210 10.54 -16.77 -17.63
C VAL A 210 10.48 -15.29 -17.94
N TRP A 211 9.80 -14.55 -17.08
CA TRP A 211 9.75 -13.10 -17.16
C TRP A 211 10.47 -12.49 -15.97
N GLU A 212 11.46 -11.66 -16.24
CA GLU A 212 12.24 -10.94 -15.22
C GLU A 212 12.16 -9.43 -15.47
N LEU A 213 12.09 -8.65 -14.41
CA LEU A 213 12.14 -7.18 -14.47
C LEU A 213 12.79 -6.61 -13.21
N ASP A 214 13.83 -5.78 -13.41
CA ASP A 214 14.36 -4.91 -12.37
C ASP A 214 13.59 -3.59 -12.41
N ALA A 215 12.76 -3.33 -11.39
CA ALA A 215 11.94 -2.14 -11.31
C ALA A 215 12.80 -0.87 -11.17
N ILE A 216 12.56 0.11 -12.03
CA ILE A 216 13.35 1.35 -12.11
C ILE A 216 12.64 2.45 -11.32
N ARG A 217 13.40 3.25 -10.57
CA ARG A 217 12.89 4.41 -9.84
C ARG A 217 12.31 5.47 -10.76
N ASN A 218 11.04 5.85 -10.52
CA ASN A 218 10.31 6.89 -11.24
C ASN A 218 9.81 8.04 -10.34
N SER A 219 9.87 7.88 -9.01
CA SER A 219 9.39 8.88 -8.03
C SER A 219 10.53 9.56 -7.27
N LYS A 220 10.24 10.73 -6.67
CA LYS A 220 11.22 11.55 -5.94
C LYS A 220 11.81 10.84 -4.73
N SER A 221 10.98 10.15 -3.93
CA SER A 221 11.41 9.39 -2.76
C SER A 221 11.63 7.93 -3.12
N ILE A 222 12.86 7.45 -3.00
CA ILE A 222 13.21 6.05 -3.22
C ILE A 222 12.58 5.13 -2.16
N ASP A 223 12.63 5.52 -0.88
CA ASP A 223 12.01 4.78 0.22
C ASP A 223 10.51 4.59 0.01
N TYR A 224 9.86 5.66 -0.44
CA TYR A 224 8.43 5.66 -0.63
C TYR A 224 8.03 4.81 -1.84
N GLU A 225 8.74 4.95 -2.97
CA GLU A 225 8.50 4.14 -4.15
C GLU A 225 8.82 2.67 -3.92
N ASN A 226 9.94 2.35 -3.25
CA ASN A 226 10.32 0.98 -2.93
C ASN A 226 9.28 0.28 -2.02
N ARG A 227 8.69 1.01 -1.06
CA ARG A 227 7.62 0.51 -0.19
C ARG A 227 6.34 0.14 -0.95
N TYR A 228 6.01 0.87 -2.01
CA TYR A 228 4.83 0.63 -2.83
C TYR A 228 5.12 -0.21 -4.09
N SER A 229 6.35 -0.75 -4.20
CA SER A 229 6.77 -1.62 -5.29
C SER A 229 6.85 -3.06 -4.80
N TYR A 230 6.04 -3.96 -5.38
CA TYR A 230 5.98 -5.37 -5.04
C TYR A 230 5.37 -6.19 -6.17
N LEU A 231 5.69 -7.49 -6.22
CA LEU A 231 5.02 -8.43 -7.10
C LEU A 231 3.66 -8.78 -6.51
N THR A 232 2.61 -8.61 -7.29
CA THR A 232 1.23 -9.00 -6.92
C THR A 232 0.61 -9.84 -8.04
N TYR A 233 -0.29 -10.73 -7.67
CA TYR A 233 -0.97 -11.61 -8.62
C TYR A 233 -2.44 -11.82 -8.20
N TYR A 234 -3.27 -12.11 -9.20
CA TYR A 234 -4.70 -12.31 -9.03
C TYR A 234 -5.03 -13.74 -9.43
N HIS A 235 -5.68 -14.47 -8.55
CA HIS A 235 -5.93 -15.90 -8.70
C HIS A 235 -7.32 -16.30 -8.18
N ASP A 236 -7.76 -17.52 -8.47
CA ASP A 236 -9.05 -18.08 -8.01
C ASP A 236 -10.24 -17.12 -8.24
N ASP A 237 -10.26 -16.40 -9.36
CA ASP A 237 -11.29 -15.46 -9.84
C ASP A 237 -11.50 -14.17 -9.02
N ASP A 238 -11.12 -14.09 -7.74
CA ASP A 238 -11.38 -12.91 -6.90
C ASP A 238 -10.36 -12.65 -5.79
N LYS A 239 -9.26 -13.41 -5.72
CA LYS A 239 -8.22 -13.23 -4.70
C LYS A 239 -7.01 -12.51 -5.25
N ILE A 240 -6.48 -11.62 -4.45
CA ILE A 240 -5.23 -10.92 -4.73
C ILE A 240 -4.23 -11.19 -3.62
N ASP A 241 -3.03 -11.61 -3.99
CA ASP A 241 -1.91 -11.81 -3.08
C ASP A 241 -0.65 -11.12 -3.61
N TYR A 242 0.38 -11.04 -2.79
CA TYR A 242 1.63 -10.35 -3.12
C TYR A 242 2.79 -10.90 -2.31
N LEU A 243 3.98 -10.82 -2.87
CA LEU A 243 5.22 -11.16 -2.19
C LEU A 243 5.64 -10.07 -1.19
N ALA A 244 6.44 -10.44 -0.19
CA ALA A 244 6.89 -9.53 0.85
C ALA A 244 7.56 -8.27 0.29
N ILE A 245 7.24 -7.14 0.90
CA ILE A 245 7.72 -5.82 0.45
C ILE A 245 9.22 -5.64 0.73
N SER A 246 9.77 -6.36 1.72
CA SER A 246 11.16 -6.23 2.14
C SER A 246 11.88 -7.57 2.11
N GLY A 247 13.15 -7.55 1.73
CA GLY A 247 13.98 -8.75 1.66
C GLY A 247 13.77 -9.53 0.37
N GLU A 248 13.94 -10.84 0.44
CA GLU A 248 13.68 -11.81 -0.62
C GLU A 248 12.47 -12.65 -0.20
N ASP A 249 11.58 -12.94 -1.17
CA ASP A 249 10.39 -13.76 -0.96
C ASP A 249 10.05 -14.53 -2.23
N GLU A 250 9.53 -15.75 -2.05
CA GLU A 250 9.16 -16.67 -3.11
C GLU A 250 7.80 -17.30 -2.80
N ASP A 251 6.99 -17.53 -3.83
CA ASP A 251 5.69 -18.18 -3.71
C ASP A 251 5.36 -18.97 -4.98
N ASP A 252 4.52 -19.99 -4.85
CA ASP A 252 3.97 -20.78 -5.96
C ASP A 252 2.44 -20.74 -5.88
N GLU A 253 1.77 -20.32 -6.96
CA GLU A 253 0.31 -20.20 -6.98
C GLU A 253 -0.31 -20.84 -8.22
N GLU A 254 -1.52 -21.38 -8.05
CA GLU A 254 -2.29 -22.01 -9.14
C GLU A 254 -3.40 -21.08 -9.63
N SER A 255 -3.89 -21.32 -10.87
CA SER A 255 -5.03 -20.60 -11.44
C SER A 255 -4.86 -19.08 -11.48
N VAL A 256 -3.69 -18.58 -11.94
CA VAL A 256 -3.33 -17.17 -11.91
C VAL A 256 -3.91 -16.43 -13.11
N ASN A 257 -4.77 -15.44 -12.86
CA ASN A 257 -5.48 -14.64 -13.85
C ASN A 257 -4.62 -13.52 -14.43
N TRP A 258 -3.74 -12.93 -13.63
CA TRP A 258 -2.71 -11.99 -14.07
C TRP A 258 -1.59 -11.85 -13.03
N ILE A 259 -0.42 -11.41 -13.52
CA ILE A 259 0.80 -11.17 -12.73
C ILE A 259 1.17 -9.71 -12.91
N SER A 260 1.36 -8.96 -11.82
CA SER A 260 1.73 -7.55 -11.87
C SER A 260 3.05 -7.29 -11.13
N TYR A 261 4.04 -6.81 -11.86
CA TYR A 261 5.23 -6.17 -11.31
C TYR A 261 4.90 -4.71 -11.04
N LYS A 262 4.26 -4.51 -9.88
CA LYS A 262 3.75 -3.22 -9.47
C LYS A 262 4.88 -2.35 -8.94
N GLN A 263 4.97 -1.14 -9.44
CA GLN A 263 5.68 -0.02 -8.84
C GLN A 263 4.67 0.96 -8.22
N HIS A 264 5.12 2.01 -7.57
CA HIS A 264 4.24 2.94 -6.86
C HIS A 264 3.08 3.44 -7.74
N PHE A 265 3.39 4.08 -8.87
CA PHE A 265 2.39 4.67 -9.76
C PHE A 265 2.24 3.99 -11.12
N PHE A 266 3.04 2.97 -11.41
CA PHE A 266 3.04 2.28 -12.69
C PHE A 266 3.15 0.79 -12.49
N SER A 267 2.64 0.03 -13.45
CA SER A 267 2.76 -1.43 -13.44
C SER A 267 3.14 -1.97 -14.80
N SER A 268 3.86 -3.09 -14.75
CA SER A 268 4.05 -4.01 -15.86
C SER A 268 3.27 -5.27 -15.53
N VAL A 269 2.25 -5.61 -16.31
CA VAL A 269 1.35 -6.72 -16.01
C VAL A 269 1.31 -7.70 -17.16
N LEU A 270 1.36 -8.98 -16.86
CA LEU A 270 1.18 -10.08 -17.82
C LEU A 270 -0.15 -10.78 -17.55
N ILE A 271 -0.98 -10.89 -18.60
CA ILE A 271 -2.36 -11.35 -18.54
C ILE A 271 -2.53 -12.46 -19.58
N PRO A 272 -2.90 -13.71 -19.21
CA PRO A 272 -3.27 -14.73 -20.17
C PRO A 272 -4.60 -14.38 -20.86
N GLN A 273 -4.76 -14.68 -22.17
CA GLN A 273 -5.98 -14.28 -22.87
C GLN A 273 -7.16 -15.24 -22.69
N ASN A 274 -6.90 -16.53 -22.65
CA ASN A 274 -8.00 -17.53 -22.75
C ASN A 274 -8.28 -18.27 -21.44
N ILE A 275 -7.24 -18.71 -20.77
CA ILE A 275 -7.30 -19.52 -19.54
C ILE A 275 -6.26 -18.97 -18.57
N PRO A 276 -6.56 -18.95 -17.27
CA PRO A 276 -5.56 -18.61 -16.24
C PRO A 276 -4.31 -19.47 -16.38
N PHE A 277 -3.16 -18.95 -15.99
CA PHE A 277 -1.94 -19.75 -15.85
C PHE A 277 -2.18 -20.88 -14.85
N LYS A 278 -1.84 -22.12 -15.21
CA LYS A 278 -2.11 -23.28 -14.37
C LYS A 278 -1.39 -23.23 -13.03
N SER A 279 -0.12 -22.85 -13.06
CA SER A 279 0.70 -22.56 -11.89
C SER A 279 1.76 -21.54 -12.27
N VAL A 280 2.24 -20.77 -11.31
CA VAL A 280 3.32 -19.82 -11.51
C VAL A 280 4.20 -19.80 -10.28
N SER A 281 5.52 -19.85 -10.49
CA SER A 281 6.49 -19.63 -9.42
C SER A 281 6.94 -18.17 -9.44
N PHE A 282 6.86 -17.51 -8.32
CA PHE A 282 7.19 -16.11 -8.13
C PHE A 282 8.42 -15.92 -7.26
N LYS A 283 9.21 -14.90 -7.58
CA LYS A 283 10.31 -14.44 -6.73
C LYS A 283 10.42 -12.92 -6.77
N SER A 284 10.65 -12.32 -5.60
CA SER A 284 10.91 -10.89 -5.42
C SER A 284 12.15 -10.68 -4.58
N GLU A 285 13.06 -9.83 -5.04
CA GLU A 285 14.28 -9.46 -4.33
C GLU A 285 14.36 -7.94 -4.17
N ASN A 286 14.64 -7.45 -2.96
CA ASN A 286 14.87 -6.03 -2.73
C ASN A 286 16.30 -5.66 -3.14
N LEU A 287 16.44 -4.67 -4.06
CA LEU A 287 17.74 -4.21 -4.56
C LEU A 287 18.24 -2.95 -3.85
N VAL A 288 17.42 -2.35 -2.96
CA VAL A 288 17.77 -1.16 -2.20
C VAL A 288 18.21 -1.57 -0.80
N GLU A 289 19.51 -1.66 -0.58
CA GLU A 289 20.12 -1.89 0.73
C GLU A 289 20.51 -0.56 1.39
N ASP A 290 21.10 0.36 0.61
CA ASP A 290 21.47 1.71 1.04
C ASP A 290 20.93 2.75 0.06
N ASN A 291 19.95 3.53 0.49
CA ASN A 291 19.28 4.56 -0.32
C ASN A 291 20.22 5.66 -0.87
N SER A 292 21.40 5.81 -0.30
CA SER A 292 22.40 6.77 -0.76
C SER A 292 23.22 6.26 -1.95
N ILE A 293 23.26 4.94 -2.15
CA ILE A 293 24.05 4.25 -3.18
C ILE A 293 23.10 3.63 -4.21
N ASP A 294 22.08 2.91 -3.77
CA ASP A 294 21.13 2.17 -4.61
C ASP A 294 20.01 3.11 -5.08
N THR A 295 20.32 3.97 -6.05
CA THR A 295 19.43 5.06 -6.43
C THR A 295 18.57 4.80 -7.66
N LEU A 296 18.80 3.71 -8.40
CA LEU A 296 18.17 3.44 -9.69
C LEU A 296 17.18 2.28 -9.65
N ASN A 297 17.61 1.09 -9.23
CA ASN A 297 16.82 -0.11 -9.22
C ASN A 297 16.21 -0.33 -7.82
N LEU A 298 14.93 -0.70 -7.77
CA LEU A 298 14.19 -0.86 -6.52
C LEU A 298 14.11 -2.32 -6.12
N LYS A 299 13.63 -3.16 -7.05
CA LYS A 299 13.35 -4.58 -6.84
C LYS A 299 13.61 -5.36 -8.11
N LYS A 300 14.00 -6.62 -7.95
CA LYS A 300 13.98 -7.61 -9.02
C LYS A 300 12.78 -8.52 -8.85
N PHE A 301 11.98 -8.64 -9.90
CA PHE A 301 10.85 -9.53 -9.98
C PHE A 301 11.12 -10.63 -10.99
N THR A 302 10.76 -11.86 -10.65
CA THR A 302 10.87 -13.03 -11.53
C THR A 302 9.58 -13.84 -11.45
N SER A 303 9.05 -14.21 -12.60
CA SER A 303 7.93 -15.15 -12.72
C SER A 303 8.29 -16.27 -13.68
N LYS A 304 8.13 -17.49 -13.23
CA LYS A 304 8.33 -18.70 -14.03
C LYS A 304 6.97 -19.34 -14.29
N ILE A 305 6.55 -19.32 -15.55
CA ILE A 305 5.21 -19.66 -15.98
C ILE A 305 5.30 -20.91 -16.86
N PRO A 306 4.67 -22.03 -16.49
CA PRO A 306 4.56 -23.20 -17.36
C PRO A 306 3.94 -22.81 -18.69
N PHE A 307 4.58 -23.21 -19.78
CA PHE A 307 4.21 -22.82 -21.12
C PHE A 307 3.57 -23.99 -21.86
N ASP A 308 2.28 -23.89 -22.15
CA ASP A 308 1.52 -24.93 -22.79
C ASP A 308 1.87 -25.10 -24.27
N TYR A 309 1.80 -26.33 -24.74
CA TYR A 309 1.94 -26.66 -26.15
C TYR A 309 0.78 -27.58 -26.61
N ILE A 310 0.29 -27.33 -27.83
CA ILE A 310 -0.83 -28.09 -28.45
C ILE A 310 -0.28 -28.79 -29.67
N ASN A 311 -0.45 -30.12 -29.75
CA ASN A 311 0.08 -30.95 -30.85
C ASN A 311 1.61 -30.80 -31.03
N ASN A 312 2.34 -30.54 -29.93
CA ASN A 312 3.78 -30.28 -29.89
C ASN A 312 4.20 -28.97 -30.61
N GLU A 313 3.31 -28.00 -30.70
CA GLU A 313 3.55 -26.65 -31.17
C GLU A 313 3.14 -25.64 -30.10
N PHE A 314 3.83 -24.53 -30.03
CA PHE A 314 3.44 -23.39 -29.19
C PHE A 314 2.34 -22.60 -29.89
N ASP A 315 1.25 -22.33 -29.19
CA ASP A 315 0.15 -21.44 -29.62
C ASP A 315 -0.46 -20.76 -28.39
N ASN A 316 0.22 -19.72 -27.91
CA ASN A 316 -0.15 -19.03 -26.68
C ASN A 316 -0.33 -17.54 -26.97
N SER A 317 -1.32 -16.93 -26.35
CA SER A 317 -1.63 -15.51 -26.46
C SER A 317 -1.72 -14.84 -25.10
N PHE A 318 -1.07 -13.71 -24.95
CA PHE A 318 -0.99 -12.91 -23.74
C PHE A 318 -1.30 -11.46 -24.03
N ASN A 319 -1.69 -10.70 -23.02
CA ASN A 319 -1.63 -9.25 -23.02
C ASN A 319 -0.61 -8.77 -22.00
N PHE A 320 0.24 -7.85 -22.41
CA PHE A 320 0.98 -7.02 -21.48
C PHE A 320 0.24 -5.70 -21.25
N TYR A 321 0.13 -5.27 -20.01
CA TYR A 321 -0.21 -3.92 -19.66
C TYR A 321 1.05 -3.20 -19.18
N PHE A 322 1.38 -2.06 -19.77
CA PHE A 322 2.43 -1.17 -19.30
C PHE A 322 1.84 0.22 -19.12
N GLY A 323 1.56 0.61 -17.91
CA GLY A 323 0.83 1.85 -17.74
C GLY A 323 0.67 2.34 -16.30
N PRO A 324 -0.13 3.42 -16.12
CA PRO A 324 -0.35 4.04 -14.84
C PRO A 324 -1.27 3.20 -13.95
N ASN A 325 -1.00 3.20 -12.63
CA ASN A 325 -1.87 2.61 -11.62
C ASN A 325 -3.07 3.53 -11.30
N GLN A 326 -3.71 4.07 -12.36
CA GLN A 326 -4.89 4.88 -12.23
C GLN A 326 -6.13 4.00 -12.10
N PHE A 327 -6.81 4.07 -10.95
CA PHE A 327 -7.94 3.19 -10.61
C PHE A 327 -9.01 3.13 -11.70
N SER A 328 -9.41 4.29 -12.27
CA SER A 328 -10.43 4.32 -13.32
C SER A 328 -9.97 3.68 -14.63
N GLN A 329 -8.70 3.80 -14.99
CA GLN A 329 -8.11 3.18 -16.17
C GLN A 329 -8.04 1.66 -16.00
N LEU A 330 -7.49 1.18 -14.88
CA LEU A 330 -7.39 -0.24 -14.58
C LEU A 330 -8.76 -0.91 -14.52
N LYS A 331 -9.76 -0.24 -13.92
CA LYS A 331 -11.12 -0.72 -13.84
C LYS A 331 -11.82 -0.86 -15.19
N SER A 332 -11.44 -0.03 -16.19
CA SER A 332 -12.04 -0.09 -17.53
C SER A 332 -11.71 -1.36 -18.31
N TYR A 333 -10.69 -2.10 -17.90
CA TYR A 333 -10.36 -3.40 -18.51
C TYR A 333 -11.23 -4.57 -18.03
N GLU A 334 -11.98 -4.39 -16.92
CA GLU A 334 -12.95 -5.36 -16.39
C GLU A 334 -12.37 -6.75 -16.06
N ILE A 335 -11.10 -6.81 -15.70
CA ILE A 335 -10.37 -8.06 -15.34
C ILE A 335 -9.79 -8.00 -13.91
N GLY A 336 -10.28 -7.09 -13.05
CA GLY A 336 -9.85 -6.95 -11.67
C GLY A 336 -8.48 -6.29 -11.48
N LEU A 337 -7.89 -5.65 -12.50
CA LEU A 337 -6.59 -4.96 -12.37
C LEU A 337 -6.62 -3.82 -11.35
N GLU A 338 -7.77 -3.17 -11.15
CA GLU A 338 -7.96 -2.12 -10.15
C GLU A 338 -7.74 -2.59 -8.72
N GLU A 339 -7.82 -3.89 -8.45
CA GLU A 339 -7.55 -4.46 -7.14
C GLU A 339 -6.06 -4.35 -6.76
N SER A 340 -5.16 -4.24 -7.74
CA SER A 340 -3.73 -3.99 -7.51
C SER A 340 -3.44 -2.61 -6.90
N VAL A 341 -4.40 -1.65 -6.93
CA VAL A 341 -4.23 -0.33 -6.32
C VAL A 341 -4.53 -0.42 -4.83
N ASP A 342 -3.50 -0.20 -4.00
CA ASP A 342 -3.60 -0.30 -2.55
C ASP A 342 -4.38 0.88 -1.94
N PHE A 343 -5.69 0.77 -1.89
CA PHE A 343 -6.57 1.69 -1.15
C PHE A 343 -6.90 1.22 0.27
N GLY A 344 -6.20 0.19 0.77
CA GLY A 344 -6.43 -0.40 2.08
C GLY A 344 -7.48 -1.52 2.09
N TRP A 345 -7.54 -2.24 3.18
CA TRP A 345 -8.35 -3.45 3.34
C TRP A 345 -9.70 -3.19 4.04
N GLY A 346 -10.66 -4.08 3.84
CA GLY A 346 -11.96 -4.11 4.52
C GLY A 346 -12.71 -2.78 4.40
N ILE A 347 -13.13 -2.21 5.54
CA ILE A 347 -13.89 -0.95 5.58
C ILE A 347 -13.10 0.24 5.03
N PHE A 348 -11.79 0.25 5.14
CA PHE A 348 -10.94 1.35 4.66
C PHE A 348 -10.88 1.36 3.14
N GLY A 349 -10.63 0.21 2.52
CA GLY A 349 -10.68 0.04 1.08
C GLY A 349 -12.07 0.36 0.52
N PHE A 350 -13.15 -0.08 1.20
CA PHE A 350 -14.51 0.25 0.81
C PHE A 350 -14.76 1.78 0.82
N ILE A 351 -14.36 2.47 1.89
CA ILE A 351 -14.49 3.94 1.99
C ILE A 351 -13.69 4.62 0.87
N ASN A 352 -12.47 4.18 0.61
CA ASN A 352 -11.63 4.78 -0.43
C ASN A 352 -12.23 4.55 -1.82
N LYS A 353 -12.49 3.31 -2.22
CA LYS A 353 -12.99 2.97 -3.56
C LYS A 353 -14.37 3.57 -3.86
N ASN A 354 -15.26 3.64 -2.85
CA ASN A 354 -16.66 4.04 -3.07
C ASN A 354 -16.98 5.48 -2.65
N ILE A 355 -16.15 6.13 -1.82
CA ILE A 355 -16.40 7.48 -1.33
C ILE A 355 -15.29 8.44 -1.75
N PHE A 356 -14.02 8.21 -1.35
CA PHE A 356 -12.97 9.19 -1.57
C PHE A 356 -12.50 9.28 -3.03
N VAL A 357 -12.31 8.17 -3.72
CA VAL A 357 -11.91 8.16 -5.14
C VAL A 357 -12.96 8.87 -6.01
N PRO A 358 -14.26 8.50 -6.00
CA PRO A 358 -15.26 9.19 -6.82
C PRO A 358 -15.48 10.65 -6.39
N LEU A 359 -15.45 10.94 -5.08
CA LEU A 359 -15.59 12.31 -4.58
C LEU A 359 -14.42 13.19 -5.04
N TYR A 360 -13.18 12.70 -4.91
CA TYR A 360 -12.00 13.44 -5.34
C TYR A 360 -11.99 13.64 -6.85
N LYS A 361 -12.31 12.62 -7.64
CA LYS A 361 -12.42 12.69 -9.09
C LYS A 361 -13.43 13.78 -9.48
N PHE A 362 -14.64 13.75 -8.94
CA PHE A 362 -15.66 14.75 -9.21
C PHE A 362 -15.19 16.18 -8.87
N LEU A 363 -14.53 16.36 -7.73
CA LEU A 363 -14.04 17.68 -7.32
C LEU A 363 -12.86 18.16 -8.17
N SER A 364 -11.98 17.28 -8.60
CA SER A 364 -10.81 17.63 -9.43
C SER A 364 -11.16 17.96 -10.88
N GLU A 365 -12.34 17.56 -11.36
CA GLU A 365 -12.88 17.99 -12.65
C GLU A 365 -13.36 19.44 -12.63
N ILE A 366 -13.75 19.96 -11.45
CA ILE A 366 -14.32 21.30 -11.27
C ILE A 366 -13.26 22.29 -10.74
N PHE A 367 -12.41 21.83 -9.82
CA PHE A 367 -11.46 22.66 -9.08
C PHE A 367 -10.02 22.23 -9.31
N PRO A 368 -9.04 23.14 -9.19
CA PRO A 368 -7.63 22.77 -9.12
C PRO A 368 -7.36 21.73 -8.01
N PHE A 369 -6.44 20.82 -8.24
CA PHE A 369 -6.24 19.61 -7.42
C PHE A 369 -6.11 19.87 -5.91
N GLY A 370 -5.29 20.86 -5.48
CA GLY A 370 -5.17 21.22 -4.06
C GLY A 370 -6.45 21.83 -3.48
N ILE A 371 -7.20 22.60 -4.28
CA ILE A 371 -8.53 23.12 -3.89
C ILE A 371 -9.54 21.98 -3.78
N ALA A 372 -9.48 20.97 -4.66
CA ALA A 372 -10.30 19.76 -4.55
C ALA A 372 -10.07 19.02 -3.22
N ILE A 373 -8.83 18.92 -2.75
CA ILE A 373 -8.50 18.37 -1.41
C ILE A 373 -9.16 19.20 -0.31
N ILE A 374 -9.13 20.53 -0.41
CA ILE A 374 -9.75 21.41 0.59
C ILE A 374 -11.27 21.19 0.62
N PHE A 375 -11.95 21.16 -0.53
CA PHE A 375 -13.39 20.90 -0.60
C PHE A 375 -13.75 19.50 -0.12
N MET A 376 -12.98 18.47 -0.49
CA MET A 376 -13.16 17.12 0.04
C MET A 376 -13.06 17.12 1.57
N THR A 377 -12.08 17.83 2.13
CA THR A 377 -11.93 17.98 3.59
C THR A 377 -13.14 18.64 4.23
N ILE A 378 -13.65 19.72 3.62
CA ILE A 378 -14.85 20.44 4.10
C ILE A 378 -16.06 19.49 4.12
N ILE A 379 -16.30 18.76 3.03
CA ILE A 379 -17.42 17.81 2.92
C ILE A 379 -17.35 16.74 4.01
N VAL A 380 -16.18 16.12 4.18
CA VAL A 380 -15.95 15.11 5.23
C VAL A 380 -16.23 15.70 6.62
N ARG A 381 -15.77 16.93 6.90
CA ARG A 381 -15.99 17.59 8.18
C ARG A 381 -17.46 17.95 8.42
N ILE A 382 -18.19 18.39 7.40
CA ILE A 382 -19.63 18.65 7.49
C ILE A 382 -20.39 17.35 7.78
N CYS A 383 -20.06 16.25 7.10
CA CYS A 383 -20.68 14.94 7.38
C CYS A 383 -20.41 14.45 8.81
N MET A 384 -19.26 14.77 9.37
CA MET A 384 -18.91 14.41 10.75
C MET A 384 -19.48 15.40 11.80
N ALA A 385 -19.88 16.61 11.42
CA ALA A 385 -20.29 17.66 12.34
C ALA A 385 -21.44 17.25 13.31
N PRO A 386 -22.49 16.50 12.92
CA PRO A 386 -23.54 16.06 13.82
C PRO A 386 -23.04 15.14 14.95
N LEU A 387 -22.03 14.32 14.64
CA LEU A 387 -21.40 13.41 15.62
C LEU A 387 -20.51 14.20 16.58
N LEU A 388 -19.75 15.16 16.07
CA LEU A 388 -18.95 16.08 16.85
C LEU A 388 -19.81 16.91 17.81
N TYR A 389 -20.96 17.43 17.35
CA TYR A 389 -21.91 18.16 18.19
C TYR A 389 -22.39 17.33 19.40
N LYS A 390 -22.80 16.09 19.18
CA LYS A 390 -23.22 15.18 20.28
C LYS A 390 -22.12 14.96 21.31
N SER A 391 -20.89 14.85 20.86
CA SER A 391 -19.73 14.69 21.74
C SER A 391 -19.45 15.95 22.56
N TYR A 392 -19.42 17.14 21.94
CA TYR A 392 -19.22 18.40 22.65
C TYR A 392 -20.35 18.71 23.63
N LEU A 393 -21.59 18.41 23.29
CA LEU A 393 -22.73 18.52 24.21
C LEU A 393 -22.54 17.64 25.44
N SER A 394 -22.06 16.40 25.28
CA SER A 394 -21.80 15.52 26.41
C SER A 394 -20.61 15.99 27.25
N GLN A 395 -19.57 16.52 26.65
CA GLN A 395 -18.45 17.14 27.38
C GLN A 395 -18.91 18.37 28.20
N ALA A 396 -19.78 19.19 27.62
CA ALA A 396 -20.38 20.33 28.31
C ALA A 396 -21.22 19.89 29.52
N LYS A 397 -22.04 18.83 29.40
CA LYS A 397 -22.77 18.22 30.50
C LYS A 397 -21.83 17.74 31.61
N MET A 398 -20.75 17.04 31.27
CA MET A 398 -19.77 16.56 32.26
C MET A 398 -19.07 17.74 32.99
N LYS A 399 -18.75 18.83 32.27
CA LYS A 399 -18.19 20.04 32.92
C LYS A 399 -19.14 20.64 33.95
N ILE A 400 -20.44 20.73 33.64
CA ILE A 400 -21.46 21.25 34.55
C ILE A 400 -21.63 20.34 35.80
N LEU A 401 -21.54 19.01 35.61
CA LEU A 401 -21.70 18.03 36.69
C LEU A 401 -20.46 17.88 37.60
N ARG A 402 -19.32 18.49 37.24
CA ARG A 402 -18.05 18.34 37.96
C ARG A 402 -18.14 18.65 39.48
N PRO A 403 -18.81 19.71 39.94
CA PRO A 403 -18.94 19.98 41.37
C PRO A 403 -19.55 18.81 42.14
N GLU A 404 -20.68 18.27 41.65
CA GLU A 404 -21.39 17.15 42.28
C GLU A 404 -20.58 15.83 42.25
N ILE A 405 -19.80 15.62 41.17
CA ILE A 405 -18.87 14.49 41.09
C ILE A 405 -17.73 14.62 42.11
N ASN A 406 -17.24 15.82 42.34
CA ASN A 406 -16.22 16.06 43.37
C ASN A 406 -16.76 15.76 44.79
N GLU A 407 -18.02 15.97 45.04
CA GLU A 407 -18.68 15.57 46.30
C GLU A 407 -18.74 14.06 46.43
N ILE A 408 -19.14 13.34 45.37
CA ILE A 408 -19.13 11.88 45.34
C ILE A 408 -17.72 11.33 45.58
N ASN A 409 -16.71 11.94 44.95
CA ASN A 409 -15.31 11.55 45.10
C ASN A 409 -14.80 11.75 46.54
N LYS A 410 -15.21 12.85 47.21
CA LYS A 410 -14.90 13.09 48.62
C LYS A 410 -15.61 12.10 49.55
N LYS A 411 -16.89 11.81 49.31
CA LYS A 411 -17.71 10.91 50.10
C LYS A 411 -17.20 9.45 50.09
N PHE A 412 -16.67 9.01 48.96
CA PHE A 412 -16.17 7.64 48.77
C PHE A 412 -14.66 7.58 48.58
N LYS A 413 -13.90 8.45 49.25
CA LYS A 413 -12.45 8.57 49.11
C LYS A 413 -11.72 7.24 49.32
N ASP A 414 -12.15 6.47 50.33
CA ASP A 414 -11.51 5.24 50.78
C ASP A 414 -11.98 3.97 50.03
N ASN A 415 -12.98 4.11 49.15
CA ASN A 415 -13.48 3.00 48.36
C ASN A 415 -13.57 3.35 46.89
N ALA A 416 -12.48 3.06 46.16
CA ALA A 416 -12.32 3.39 44.74
C ALA A 416 -13.44 2.80 43.87
N MET A 417 -13.87 1.58 44.16
CA MET A 417 -14.90 0.89 43.39
C MET A 417 -16.28 1.52 43.61
N LYS A 418 -16.68 1.75 44.85
CA LYS A 418 -17.97 2.39 45.16
C LYS A 418 -18.02 3.80 44.60
N ARG A 419 -16.89 4.52 44.65
CA ARG A 419 -16.72 5.83 44.02
C ARG A 419 -16.99 5.76 42.52
N GLN A 420 -16.41 4.80 41.82
CA GLN A 420 -16.59 4.61 40.36
C GLN A 420 -18.05 4.23 40.04
N GLN A 421 -18.64 3.31 40.79
CA GLN A 421 -20.03 2.91 40.59
C GLN A 421 -20.99 4.08 40.78
N GLU A 422 -20.85 4.85 41.86
CA GLU A 422 -21.70 6.00 42.15
C GLU A 422 -21.51 7.11 41.10
N THR A 423 -20.29 7.38 40.69
CA THR A 423 -19.98 8.36 39.60
C THR A 423 -20.65 7.94 38.29
N MET A 424 -20.57 6.64 37.91
CA MET A 424 -21.23 6.13 36.70
C MET A 424 -22.75 6.13 36.81
N ALA A 425 -23.30 5.81 37.99
CA ALA A 425 -24.72 5.90 38.24
C ALA A 425 -25.22 7.34 38.14
N PHE A 426 -24.45 8.28 38.67
CA PHE A 426 -24.74 9.72 38.61
C PHE A 426 -24.72 10.26 37.19
N TYR A 427 -23.69 9.93 36.41
CA TYR A 427 -23.65 10.31 34.99
C TYR A 427 -24.85 9.77 34.22
N ARG A 428 -25.22 8.52 34.45
CA ARG A 428 -26.42 7.90 33.85
C ARG A 428 -27.68 8.67 34.20
N LYS A 429 -27.85 9.01 35.47
CA LYS A 429 -29.03 9.75 35.97
C LYS A 429 -29.09 11.15 35.36
N ALA A 430 -27.95 11.80 35.15
CA ALA A 430 -27.86 13.11 34.53
C ALA A 430 -27.97 13.08 32.98
N GLY A 431 -27.99 11.91 32.36
CA GLY A 431 -28.01 11.75 30.91
C GLY A 431 -26.69 12.20 30.23
N ALA A 432 -25.56 12.08 30.94
CA ALA A 432 -24.23 12.30 30.45
C ALA A 432 -23.49 10.96 30.24
N SER A 433 -22.57 10.89 29.28
CA SER A 433 -21.76 9.69 29.03
C SER A 433 -20.29 10.05 29.03
N PRO A 434 -19.48 9.51 29.93
CA PRO A 434 -18.04 9.78 29.95
C PRO A 434 -17.33 9.26 28.69
N MET A 435 -17.87 8.24 28.03
CA MET A 435 -17.32 7.69 26.79
C MET A 435 -17.59 8.58 25.56
N SER A 436 -18.56 9.49 25.63
CA SER A 436 -18.84 10.38 24.48
C SER A 436 -17.74 11.42 24.24
N GLY A 437 -16.87 11.67 25.22
CA GLY A 437 -15.70 12.54 25.07
C GLY A 437 -14.64 12.00 24.10
N CYS A 438 -14.46 10.68 24.03
CA CYS A 438 -13.51 10.03 23.11
C CYS A 438 -14.13 9.66 21.75
N LEU A 439 -15.47 9.76 21.61
CA LEU A 439 -16.19 9.39 20.38
C LEU A 439 -15.66 10.08 19.10
N PRO A 440 -15.32 11.39 19.11
CA PRO A 440 -14.73 12.02 17.94
C PRO A 440 -13.41 11.36 17.51
N GLY A 441 -12.54 11.03 18.46
CA GLY A 441 -11.28 10.35 18.18
C GLY A 441 -11.50 8.97 17.58
N MET A 442 -12.42 8.16 18.14
CA MET A 442 -12.73 6.83 17.61
C MET A 442 -13.30 6.87 16.20
N LEU A 443 -14.18 7.84 15.89
CA LEU A 443 -14.74 8.02 14.55
C LEU A 443 -13.73 8.58 13.56
N GLN A 444 -12.75 9.31 14.05
CA GLN A 444 -11.67 9.86 13.22
C GLN A 444 -10.69 8.78 12.73
N ILE A 445 -10.49 7.68 13.49
CA ILE A 445 -9.54 6.61 13.14
C ILE A 445 -9.85 5.99 11.78
N PRO A 446 -11.08 5.55 11.45
CA PRO A 446 -11.38 5.01 10.13
C PRO A 446 -11.13 6.01 8.99
N VAL A 447 -11.53 7.27 9.18
CA VAL A 447 -11.29 8.33 8.18
C VAL A 447 -9.80 8.62 8.04
N PHE A 448 -9.07 8.68 9.16
CA PHE A 448 -7.63 8.89 9.17
C PHE A 448 -6.92 7.78 8.38
N TYR A 449 -7.21 6.52 8.69
CA TYR A 449 -6.54 5.39 8.07
C TYR A 449 -6.92 5.26 6.58
N ALA A 450 -8.19 5.46 6.22
CA ALA A 450 -8.62 5.46 4.83
C ALA A 450 -7.86 6.50 4.01
N LEU A 451 -7.76 7.74 4.48
CA LEU A 451 -7.04 8.79 3.79
C LEU A 451 -5.52 8.60 3.80
N PHE A 452 -4.98 7.98 4.85
CA PHE A 452 -3.58 7.59 4.91
C PHE A 452 -3.20 6.61 3.79
N MET A 453 -4.14 5.72 3.40
CA MET A 453 -3.98 4.83 2.25
C MET A 453 -4.35 5.50 0.91
N PHE A 454 -5.34 6.40 0.91
CA PHE A 454 -5.80 7.07 -0.31
C PHE A 454 -4.72 7.96 -0.95
N PHE A 455 -4.11 8.87 -0.17
CA PHE A 455 -3.20 9.88 -0.73
C PHE A 455 -1.95 9.30 -1.41
N PRO A 456 -1.26 8.30 -0.86
CA PRO A 456 -0.15 7.66 -1.56
C PRO A 456 -0.57 6.95 -2.85
N SER A 457 -1.74 6.32 -2.84
CA SER A 457 -2.22 5.48 -3.95
C SER A 457 -3.00 6.26 -5.02
N ALA A 458 -3.29 7.56 -4.78
CA ALA A 458 -4.05 8.40 -5.69
C ALA A 458 -3.17 8.90 -6.85
N PHE A 459 -3.16 8.15 -7.95
CA PHE A 459 -2.42 8.52 -9.17
C PHE A 459 -2.75 9.94 -9.67
N ASP A 460 -4.01 10.37 -9.54
CA ASP A 460 -4.49 11.67 -9.99
C ASP A 460 -3.83 12.87 -9.27
N LEU A 461 -3.13 12.64 -8.18
CA LEU A 461 -2.35 13.65 -7.45
C LEU A 461 -0.91 13.80 -7.95
N ARG A 462 -0.43 12.83 -8.72
CA ARG A 462 0.95 12.77 -9.16
C ARG A 462 1.28 13.95 -10.07
N GLN A 463 2.37 14.66 -9.75
CA GLN A 463 2.85 15.86 -10.47
C GLN A 463 1.81 16.99 -10.55
N LYS A 464 0.87 17.05 -9.59
CA LYS A 464 -0.07 18.17 -9.46
C LYS A 464 0.41 19.13 -8.39
N SER A 465 0.66 20.36 -8.78
CA SER A 465 1.19 21.40 -7.88
C SER A 465 0.08 22.09 -7.09
N PHE A 466 0.42 22.55 -5.88
CA PHE A 466 -0.41 23.44 -5.08
C PHE A 466 0.44 24.31 -4.14
N LEU A 467 0.32 25.64 -4.24
CA LEU A 467 1.11 26.62 -3.54
C LEU A 467 2.61 26.42 -3.82
N TRP A 468 3.41 26.05 -2.81
CA TRP A 468 4.84 25.76 -2.90
C TRP A 468 5.14 24.28 -3.19
N ALA A 469 4.17 23.37 -3.03
CA ALA A 469 4.35 21.96 -3.34
C ALA A 469 4.24 21.76 -4.86
N GLU A 470 5.29 21.22 -5.47
CA GLU A 470 5.35 20.92 -6.90
C GLU A 470 4.55 19.66 -7.24
N ASP A 471 4.48 18.71 -6.29
CA ASP A 471 3.82 17.42 -6.44
C ASP A 471 3.07 17.03 -5.17
N LEU A 472 1.72 16.98 -5.25
CA LEU A 472 0.86 16.60 -4.12
C LEU A 472 0.98 15.12 -3.73
N SER A 473 1.52 14.28 -4.58
CA SER A 473 1.79 12.87 -4.28
C SER A 473 3.14 12.65 -3.58
N ALA A 474 4.05 13.62 -3.65
CA ALA A 474 5.37 13.60 -3.03
C ALA A 474 5.44 14.58 -1.84
N TYR A 475 6.55 14.59 -1.13
CA TYR A 475 6.81 15.54 -0.05
C TYR A 475 7.15 16.95 -0.59
N ASP A 476 6.82 18.00 0.17
CA ASP A 476 6.98 19.42 -0.18
C ASP A 476 8.25 20.00 0.43
N SER A 477 9.44 19.58 -0.04
CA SER A 477 10.73 20.11 0.46
C SER A 477 10.84 21.62 0.23
N ILE A 478 11.10 22.37 1.30
CA ILE A 478 11.42 23.81 1.29
C ILE A 478 12.89 24.07 1.65
N LEU A 479 13.57 23.08 2.23
CA LEU A 479 14.96 23.14 2.63
C LEU A 479 15.54 21.72 2.60
N ASP A 480 16.65 21.53 1.90
CA ASP A 480 17.40 20.29 1.88
C ASP A 480 18.69 20.44 2.70
N PHE A 481 18.95 19.47 3.58
CA PHE A 481 20.12 19.54 4.49
C PHE A 481 21.42 19.09 3.81
N GLY A 482 21.35 18.30 2.75
CA GLY A 482 22.50 17.64 2.13
C GLY A 482 23.07 16.46 2.95
N PHE A 483 22.41 16.06 4.04
CA PHE A 483 22.73 14.88 4.84
C PHE A 483 21.44 14.28 5.42
N TYR A 484 21.44 12.98 5.63
CA TYR A 484 20.28 12.27 6.15
C TYR A 484 20.22 12.28 7.69
N ILE A 485 19.07 12.65 8.25
CA ILE A 485 18.77 12.58 9.69
C ILE A 485 17.89 11.34 9.92
N PRO A 486 18.35 10.37 10.74
CA PRO A 486 17.56 9.18 11.03
C PRO A 486 16.15 9.50 11.51
N LEU A 487 15.14 8.83 10.94
CA LEU A 487 13.70 9.01 11.18
C LEU A 487 13.09 10.30 10.61
N TYR A 488 13.87 11.32 10.30
CA TYR A 488 13.37 12.61 9.80
C TYR A 488 13.54 12.75 8.28
N GLY A 489 14.69 12.35 7.76
CA GLY A 489 15.04 12.49 6.34
C GLY A 489 16.13 13.54 6.10
N ASP A 490 16.33 13.91 4.86
CA ASP A 490 17.34 14.85 4.36
C ASP A 490 16.80 16.26 4.08
N HIS A 491 15.50 16.48 4.33
CA HIS A 491 14.79 17.71 3.97
C HIS A 491 13.79 18.16 5.03
N VAL A 492 13.25 19.36 4.84
CA VAL A 492 12.16 19.93 5.65
C VAL A 492 10.95 20.18 4.76
N SER A 493 9.82 19.57 5.11
CA SER A 493 8.53 19.78 4.45
C SER A 493 7.68 20.80 5.22
N LEU A 494 7.05 21.74 4.52
CA LEU A 494 6.29 22.83 5.16
C LEU A 494 4.87 22.41 5.55
N PHE A 495 4.15 21.65 4.73
CA PHE A 495 2.81 21.19 5.08
C PHE A 495 2.77 20.33 6.36
N PRO A 496 3.70 19.39 6.62
CA PRO A 496 3.79 18.70 7.91
C PRO A 496 3.99 19.64 9.11
N ILE A 497 4.80 20.70 8.97
CA ILE A 497 4.98 21.70 10.02
C ILE A 497 3.65 22.43 10.31
N LEU A 498 2.94 22.91 9.27
CA LEU A 498 1.65 23.57 9.41
C LEU A 498 0.59 22.64 10.00
N ALA A 499 0.56 21.37 9.59
CA ALA A 499 -0.31 20.36 10.16
C ALA A 499 0.01 20.12 11.64
N SER A 500 1.29 20.07 12.01
CA SER A 500 1.75 19.90 13.40
C SER A 500 1.39 21.08 14.30
N ILE A 501 1.54 22.28 13.80
CA ILE A 501 1.11 23.50 14.52
C ILE A 501 -0.40 23.50 14.72
N SER A 502 -1.16 23.16 13.68
CA SER A 502 -2.63 23.12 13.75
C SER A 502 -3.15 22.04 14.70
N ILE A 503 -2.56 20.84 14.71
CA ILE A 503 -2.94 19.78 15.64
C ILE A 503 -2.59 20.13 17.08
N PHE A 504 -1.47 20.83 17.31
CA PHE A 504 -1.10 21.32 18.64
C PHE A 504 -2.20 22.21 19.23
N PHE A 505 -2.65 23.21 18.48
CA PHE A 505 -3.73 24.09 18.92
C PHE A 505 -5.05 23.35 19.11
N TYR A 506 -5.40 22.45 18.18
CA TYR A 506 -6.59 21.61 18.29
C TYR A 506 -6.55 20.73 19.56
N MET A 507 -5.43 20.04 19.81
CA MET A 507 -5.26 19.20 21.00
C MET A 507 -5.28 20.04 22.29
N LYS A 508 -4.62 21.19 22.33
CA LYS A 508 -4.65 22.09 23.48
C LYS A 508 -6.07 22.54 23.82
N MET A 509 -6.89 22.82 22.80
CA MET A 509 -8.29 23.24 22.99
C MET A 509 -9.20 22.09 23.44
N THR A 510 -9.06 20.89 22.87
CA THR A 510 -9.89 19.72 23.18
C THR A 510 -9.47 19.07 24.48
N THR A 511 -8.18 18.86 24.71
CA THR A 511 -7.67 18.19 25.92
C THR A 511 -7.92 19.02 27.18
N GLY A 512 -7.83 20.34 27.09
CA GLY A 512 -8.18 21.20 28.21
C GLY A 512 -9.63 21.01 28.70
N GLN A 513 -10.56 20.74 27.79
CA GLN A 513 -11.95 20.44 28.12
C GLN A 513 -12.13 19.00 28.67
N GLN A 514 -11.46 18.03 28.08
CA GLN A 514 -11.49 16.64 28.54
C GLN A 514 -10.90 16.48 29.93
N MET A 515 -9.76 17.13 30.22
CA MET A 515 -9.16 17.14 31.56
C MET A 515 -10.06 17.78 32.60
N ALA A 516 -10.83 18.80 32.23
CA ALA A 516 -11.81 19.40 33.11
C ALA A 516 -13.00 18.48 33.46
N SER A 517 -13.25 17.44 32.69
CA SER A 517 -14.35 16.48 32.87
C SER A 517 -13.93 15.12 33.44
N GLN A 518 -12.61 14.88 33.61
CA GLN A 518 -12.13 13.60 34.16
C GLN A 518 -12.18 13.57 35.70
N PRO A 519 -12.44 12.40 36.29
CA PRO A 519 -12.31 12.21 37.74
C PRO A 519 -10.83 12.33 38.14
N PRO A 520 -10.55 12.72 39.41
CA PRO A 520 -9.20 12.78 39.93
C PRO A 520 -8.49 11.42 39.83
N PRO A 521 -7.15 11.44 39.73
CA PRO A 521 -6.34 10.22 39.62
C PRO A 521 -6.63 9.26 40.80
N GLN A 522 -6.68 7.96 40.52
CA GLN A 522 -6.83 6.94 41.52
C GLN A 522 -5.48 6.38 41.93
N GLU A 523 -5.27 6.09 43.23
CA GLU A 523 -4.06 5.41 43.70
C GLU A 523 -3.93 4.03 43.02
N GLY A 524 -2.76 3.76 42.43
CA GLY A 524 -2.47 2.51 41.73
C GLY A 524 -2.85 2.48 40.24
N MET A 525 -3.43 3.56 39.68
CA MET A 525 -3.66 3.67 38.22
C MET A 525 -2.79 4.80 37.63
N PRO A 526 -2.33 4.64 36.38
CA PRO A 526 -1.61 5.72 35.69
C PRO A 526 -2.46 7.00 35.64
N ASP A 527 -1.83 8.13 35.92
CA ASP A 527 -2.51 9.44 35.86
C ASP A 527 -2.77 9.83 34.39
N MET A 528 -3.95 9.46 33.89
CA MET A 528 -4.38 9.78 32.52
C MET A 528 -4.33 11.27 32.22
N THR A 529 -4.49 12.13 33.23
CA THR A 529 -4.42 13.59 33.06
C THR A 529 -3.01 14.06 32.75
N LYS A 530 -2.01 13.49 33.42
CA LYS A 530 -0.59 13.76 33.12
C LYS A 530 -0.22 13.24 31.74
N MET A 531 -0.63 12.01 31.42
CA MET A 531 -0.38 11.41 30.12
C MET A 531 -0.97 12.25 28.97
N MET A 532 -2.21 12.72 29.11
CA MET A 532 -2.86 13.60 28.13
C MET A 532 -2.12 14.95 27.99
N LYS A 533 -1.56 15.50 29.06
CA LYS A 533 -0.72 16.72 28.98
C LYS A 533 0.52 16.50 28.14
N TYR A 534 1.22 15.38 28.29
CA TYR A 534 2.40 15.08 27.50
C TYR A 534 2.05 14.84 26.02
N MET A 535 0.92 14.19 25.75
CA MET A 535 0.45 13.96 24.39
C MET A 535 0.22 15.24 23.59
N ILE A 536 -0.20 16.34 24.22
CA ILE A 536 -0.39 17.63 23.55
C ILE A 536 0.91 18.13 22.89
N TYR A 537 2.06 17.87 23.50
CA TYR A 537 3.36 18.29 22.98
C TYR A 537 4.02 17.23 22.11
N PHE A 538 3.89 15.97 22.48
CA PHE A 538 4.55 14.86 21.82
C PHE A 538 3.90 14.52 20.47
N ALA A 539 2.56 14.45 20.39
CA ALA A 539 1.88 14.07 19.16
C ALA A 539 2.15 15.03 17.98
N PRO A 540 2.18 16.38 18.15
CA PRO A 540 2.56 17.27 17.06
C PRO A 540 4.01 17.07 16.58
N ILE A 541 4.95 16.81 17.49
CA ILE A 541 6.35 16.55 17.13
C ILE A 541 6.45 15.24 16.34
N MET A 542 5.81 14.19 16.84
CA MET A 542 5.77 12.91 16.13
C MET A 542 5.12 13.04 14.74
N MET A 543 4.04 13.83 14.64
CA MET A 543 3.40 14.10 13.36
C MET A 543 4.35 14.83 12.41
N MET A 544 5.08 15.84 12.87
CA MET A 544 6.05 16.56 12.07
C MET A 544 7.14 15.63 11.52
N VAL A 545 7.70 14.77 12.38
CA VAL A 545 8.76 13.82 11.99
C VAL A 545 8.22 12.77 11.02
N PHE A 546 7.08 12.17 11.36
CA PHE A 546 6.52 11.06 10.57
C PHE A 546 6.04 11.52 9.19
N PHE A 547 5.36 12.67 9.11
CA PHE A 547 4.81 13.15 7.84
C PHE A 547 5.81 13.89 6.96
N ASN A 548 7.04 14.16 7.45
CA ASN A 548 8.05 14.88 6.67
C ASN A 548 8.34 14.24 5.32
N ASN A 549 8.36 12.91 5.27
CA ASN A 549 8.65 12.12 4.06
C ASN A 549 7.39 11.64 3.31
N TYR A 550 6.18 12.06 3.76
CA TYR A 550 4.92 11.63 3.17
C TYR A 550 4.38 12.64 2.15
N SER A 551 3.37 12.20 1.40
CA SER A 551 2.65 13.01 0.40
C SER A 551 2.19 14.35 0.99
N SER A 552 2.52 15.44 0.30
CA SER A 552 2.11 16.80 0.68
C SER A 552 0.60 16.99 0.65
N GLY A 553 -0.12 16.26 -0.21
CA GLY A 553 -1.59 16.21 -0.25
C GLY A 553 -2.19 15.69 1.05
N LEU A 554 -1.60 14.65 1.65
CA LEU A 554 -2.01 14.13 2.96
C LEU A 554 -1.80 15.17 4.07
N SER A 555 -0.63 15.79 4.07
CA SER A 555 -0.28 16.82 5.05
C SER A 555 -1.16 18.07 4.92
N LEU A 556 -1.49 18.49 3.69
CA LEU A 556 -2.45 19.55 3.40
C LEU A 556 -3.84 19.19 3.95
N TYR A 557 -4.31 17.96 3.70
CA TYR A 557 -5.57 17.49 4.26
C TYR A 557 -5.60 17.62 5.79
N TYR A 558 -4.55 17.16 6.50
CA TYR A 558 -4.52 17.26 7.96
C TYR A 558 -4.42 18.69 8.46
N PHE A 559 -3.67 19.54 7.80
CA PHE A 559 -3.62 20.97 8.12
C PHE A 559 -5.01 21.61 8.07
N ILE A 560 -5.70 21.51 6.93
CA ILE A 560 -7.05 22.08 6.73
C ILE A 560 -8.06 21.42 7.66
N SER A 561 -8.00 20.09 7.81
CA SER A 561 -8.87 19.30 8.67
C SER A 561 -8.80 19.73 10.14
N ASN A 562 -7.61 20.03 10.67
CA ASN A 562 -7.44 20.52 12.02
C ASN A 562 -7.95 21.96 12.17
N LEU A 563 -7.69 22.84 11.20
CA LEU A 563 -8.23 24.21 11.19
C LEU A 563 -9.76 24.21 11.20
N LEU A 564 -10.39 23.39 10.36
CA LEU A 564 -11.85 23.23 10.32
C LEU A 564 -12.39 22.66 11.63
N SER A 565 -11.68 21.72 12.26
CA SER A 565 -12.06 21.18 13.57
C SER A 565 -12.05 22.24 14.65
N ILE A 566 -11.03 23.12 14.66
CA ILE A 566 -10.96 24.27 15.56
C ILE A 566 -12.15 25.20 15.31
N ALA A 567 -12.43 25.54 14.05
CA ALA A 567 -13.55 26.41 13.67
C ALA A 567 -14.91 25.82 14.09
N VAL A 568 -15.15 24.54 13.80
CA VAL A 568 -16.38 23.82 14.21
C VAL A 568 -16.52 23.79 15.72
N MET A 569 -15.44 23.48 16.46
CA MET A 569 -15.46 23.46 17.91
C MET A 569 -15.75 24.85 18.50
N TYR A 570 -15.12 25.90 17.94
CA TYR A 570 -15.35 27.27 18.36
C TYR A 570 -16.81 27.71 18.12
N THR A 571 -17.37 27.36 16.95
CA THR A 571 -18.76 27.65 16.60
C THR A 571 -19.73 26.91 17.52
N ILE A 572 -19.54 25.62 17.75
CA ILE A 572 -20.40 24.84 18.63
C ILE A 572 -20.36 25.42 20.06
N LYS A 573 -19.16 25.72 20.57
CA LYS A 573 -18.98 26.20 21.94
C LYS A 573 -19.60 27.57 22.19
N ASN A 574 -19.44 28.52 21.25
CA ASN A 574 -19.79 29.91 21.49
C ASN A 574 -21.19 30.28 20.99
N PHE A 575 -21.73 29.57 19.99
CA PHE A 575 -22.97 29.95 19.32
C PHE A 575 -24.09 28.90 19.43
N ILE A 576 -23.76 27.62 19.66
CA ILE A 576 -24.75 26.54 19.62
C ILE A 576 -25.04 26.01 21.04
N LEU A 577 -24.03 25.87 21.89
CA LEU A 577 -24.19 25.35 23.26
C LEU A 577 -24.68 26.46 24.20
N ASP A 578 -25.91 26.28 24.69
CA ASP A 578 -26.51 27.10 25.71
C ASP A 578 -26.42 26.40 27.08
N GLU A 579 -25.59 26.94 27.99
CA GLU A 579 -25.37 26.32 29.31
C GLU A 579 -26.66 26.25 30.13
N GLN A 580 -27.58 27.21 29.97
CA GLN A 580 -28.85 27.21 30.73
C GLN A 580 -29.75 26.06 30.26
N LYS A 581 -29.91 25.86 28.97
CA LYS A 581 -30.67 24.74 28.41
C LYS A 581 -30.04 23.38 28.79
N ILE A 582 -28.70 23.32 28.84
CA ILE A 582 -28.00 22.10 29.26
C ILE A 582 -28.30 21.80 30.74
N ARG A 583 -28.30 22.79 31.64
CA ARG A 583 -28.64 22.65 33.06
C ARG A 583 -30.07 22.19 33.23
N GLU A 584 -31.05 22.79 32.54
CA GLU A 584 -32.45 22.38 32.51
C GLU A 584 -32.61 20.93 32.05
N GLN A 585 -31.93 20.54 30.99
CA GLN A 585 -31.93 19.15 30.48
C GLN A 585 -31.34 18.16 31.49
N ILE A 586 -30.27 18.54 32.20
CA ILE A 586 -29.68 17.71 33.26
C ILE A 586 -30.68 17.53 34.41
N GLN A 587 -31.33 18.61 34.86
CA GLN A 587 -32.34 18.55 35.93
C GLN A 587 -33.54 17.70 35.54
N PHE A 588 -34.03 17.89 34.31
CA PHE A 588 -35.10 17.04 33.78
C PHE A 588 -34.72 15.56 33.74
N ASN A 589 -33.50 15.23 33.25
CA ASN A 589 -33.04 13.84 33.26
C ASN A 589 -32.91 13.26 34.68
N LYS A 590 -32.46 14.06 35.66
CA LYS A 590 -32.38 13.64 37.07
C LYS A 590 -33.73 13.34 37.70
N SER A 591 -34.82 13.98 37.24
CA SER A 591 -36.18 13.73 37.70
C SER A 591 -36.86 12.50 37.09
N GLN A 592 -36.30 12.00 35.96
CA GLN A 592 -36.82 10.81 35.27
C GLN A 592 -36.33 9.50 35.92
N PRO A 593 -37.11 8.40 35.82
CA PRO A 593 -36.63 7.08 36.24
C PRO A 593 -35.38 6.68 35.42
N VAL A 594 -34.42 6.05 36.11
CA VAL A 594 -33.13 5.67 35.50
C VAL A 594 -33.36 4.66 34.39
N LYS A 595 -32.96 4.99 33.15
CA LYS A 595 -33.02 4.07 32.02
C LYS A 595 -32.15 2.83 32.31
N PRO A 596 -32.63 1.62 31.94
CA PRO A 596 -31.83 0.42 32.11
C PRO A 596 -30.52 0.50 31.34
N PRO A 597 -29.42 -0.10 31.84
CA PRO A 597 -28.13 -0.07 31.19
C PRO A 597 -28.21 -0.73 29.81
N SER A 598 -27.50 -0.14 28.80
CA SER A 598 -27.41 -0.70 27.46
C SER A 598 -26.72 -2.08 27.45
N ARG A 599 -26.93 -2.88 26.40
CA ARG A 599 -26.30 -4.21 26.27
C ARG A 599 -24.76 -4.13 26.41
N PHE A 600 -24.14 -3.09 25.88
CA PHE A 600 -22.71 -2.85 26.00
C PHE A 600 -22.30 -2.54 27.45
N GLN A 601 -23.04 -1.71 28.16
CA GLN A 601 -22.76 -1.37 29.54
C GLN A 601 -22.91 -2.58 30.47
N ARG A 602 -23.89 -3.47 30.23
CA ARG A 602 -24.05 -4.74 30.97
C ARG A 602 -22.87 -5.66 30.78
N ARG A 603 -22.38 -5.79 29.53
CA ARG A 603 -21.17 -6.59 29.25
C ARG A 603 -19.93 -6.02 29.93
N MET A 604 -19.75 -4.71 29.90
CA MET A 604 -18.63 -4.05 30.58
C MET A 604 -18.70 -4.23 32.11
N GLN A 605 -19.88 -4.12 32.72
CA GLN A 605 -20.06 -4.40 34.12
C GLN A 605 -19.73 -5.86 34.46
N ALA A 606 -20.21 -6.81 33.69
CA ALA A 606 -19.88 -8.23 33.86
C ALA A 606 -18.38 -8.51 33.82
N VAL A 607 -17.66 -7.94 32.83
CA VAL A 607 -16.19 -8.06 32.74
C VAL A 607 -15.49 -7.45 33.95
N MET A 608 -15.95 -6.30 34.42
CA MET A 608 -15.38 -5.67 35.62
C MET A 608 -15.63 -6.50 36.91
N GLU A 609 -16.84 -7.07 37.07
CA GLU A 609 -17.17 -7.95 38.18
C GLU A 609 -16.35 -9.25 38.15
N GLU A 610 -16.10 -9.79 36.96
CA GLU A 610 -15.30 -11.00 36.79
C GLU A 610 -13.81 -10.74 37.09
N ALA A 611 -13.26 -9.61 36.64
CA ALA A 611 -11.89 -9.17 36.98
C ALA A 611 -11.72 -8.95 38.50
N GLU A 612 -12.80 -8.53 39.18
CA GLU A 612 -12.82 -8.34 40.61
C GLU A 612 -12.86 -9.66 41.40
N ARG A 613 -13.64 -10.63 40.93
CA ARG A 613 -13.66 -11.98 41.49
C ARG A 613 -12.29 -12.64 41.38
N GLN A 614 -11.60 -12.45 40.26
CA GLN A 614 -10.25 -12.97 40.07
C GLN A 614 -9.21 -12.29 40.97
N LYS A 615 -9.37 -10.98 41.28
CA LYS A 615 -8.50 -10.26 42.24
C LYS A 615 -8.74 -10.65 43.70
N LYS A 616 -9.97 -11.04 44.09
CA LYS A 616 -10.28 -11.51 45.44
C LYS A 616 -9.85 -12.97 45.69
N ASN A 617 -9.65 -13.74 44.63
CA ASN A 617 -9.22 -15.14 44.68
C ASN A 617 -7.69 -15.31 44.55
N ARG A 618 -6.94 -14.22 44.41
CA ARG A 618 -5.48 -14.13 44.53
C ARG A 618 -5.13 -13.44 45.87
#